data_5b555d1ea6bc392e0aeeccdebb2545a5
#
_entry.id   5b555d1ea6bc392e0aeeccdebb2545a5
#
_cell.length_a   1.000
_cell.length_b   1.000
_cell.length_c   1.000
_cell.angle_alpha   90.00
_cell.angle_beta   90.00
_cell.angle_gamma   90.00
#
_symmetry.space_group_name_H-M   'P 1'
#
loop_
_entity.id
_entity.type
_entity.pdbx_description
1 polymer ?
#
loop_
_entity_poly.entity_id
_entity_poly.type
_entity_poly.pdbx_seq_one_letter_code
_entity_poly.pdbx_strand_id
1 'polypeptide(L)'
;PLDNAVSLRLPPVCAAMWVDWWGFKMELFDAIQENIAFVDFPANGCAIVHSDSAEGIQRLNQEAAKAMAYGARSGLATSPEHAIMWITANPAKALGIAQHTGTLERGKMADLVIWNRNPFSVYALAEQVFIDGQPAYDRAHLPSQPRSDFLLGQPIRGVTP
;
A
#
# COMPACT_ATOMS: atom_id res chain seq x y z
N PRO A 1 -5.02 -12.99 23.07
CA PRO A 1 -4.57 -13.99 22.08
C PRO A 1 -3.33 -13.54 21.31
N LEU A 2 -3.17 -12.21 21.00
CA LEU A 2 -1.98 -11.66 20.33
C LEU A 2 -0.73 -11.73 21.23
N ASP A 3 -0.89 -11.58 22.53
CA ASP A 3 0.21 -11.65 23.50
C ASP A 3 0.89 -13.02 23.55
N ASN A 4 0.15 -14.10 23.28
CA ASN A 4 0.70 -15.45 23.30
C ASN A 4 1.62 -15.74 22.08
N ALA A 5 1.35 -15.15 20.93
CA ALA A 5 2.21 -15.31 19.75
C ALA A 5 3.57 -14.60 19.95
N VAL A 6 3.57 -13.46 20.64
CA VAL A 6 4.78 -12.72 21.02
C VAL A 6 5.59 -13.51 22.05
N SER A 7 4.90 -14.20 22.97
CA SER A 7 5.53 -15.00 24.03
C SER A 7 6.26 -16.26 23.53
N LEU A 8 5.84 -16.81 22.40
CA LEU A 8 6.41 -18.03 21.82
C LEU A 8 7.67 -17.84 20.99
N ARG A 9 8.22 -16.61 20.90
CA ARG A 9 9.38 -16.26 20.04
C ARG A 9 9.22 -16.72 18.58
N LEU A 10 7.99 -16.86 18.11
CA LEU A 10 7.74 -17.09 16.70
C LEU A 10 8.19 -15.84 15.92
N PRO A 11 8.70 -16.01 14.69
CA PRO A 11 8.96 -14.86 13.84
C PRO A 11 7.69 -14.02 13.76
N PRO A 12 7.81 -12.68 13.72
CA PRO A 12 6.64 -11.82 13.69
C PRO A 12 5.76 -12.19 12.49
N VAL A 13 4.53 -12.56 12.78
CA VAL A 13 3.53 -12.86 11.76
C VAL A 13 2.96 -11.53 11.30
N CYS A 14 3.06 -11.25 10.00
CA CYS A 14 2.41 -10.09 9.43
C CYS A 14 0.93 -10.36 9.17
N ALA A 15 0.06 -9.40 9.47
CA ALA A 15 -1.35 -9.46 9.16
C ALA A 15 -1.69 -8.50 8.03
N ALA A 16 -2.20 -9.04 6.93
CA ALA A 16 -2.73 -8.26 5.81
C ALA A 16 -4.21 -7.97 6.06
N MET A 17 -4.57 -6.69 6.09
CA MET A 17 -5.89 -6.24 6.50
C MET A 17 -6.41 -5.12 5.61
N TRP A 18 -7.74 -5.07 5.48
CA TRP A 18 -8.42 -3.95 4.83
C TRP A 18 -8.59 -2.77 5.79
N VAL A 19 -8.56 -1.57 5.25
CA VAL A 19 -8.79 -0.33 6.00
C VAL A 19 -10.25 0.10 5.96
N ASP A 20 -10.91 -0.01 4.81
CA ASP A 20 -12.23 0.58 4.57
C ASP A 20 -13.37 -0.44 4.47
N TRP A 21 -13.11 -1.72 4.56
CA TRP A 21 -14.11 -2.74 4.24
C TRP A 21 -14.86 -3.29 5.45
N TRP A 22 -14.75 -2.60 6.57
CA TRP A 22 -15.53 -2.89 7.77
C TRP A 22 -17.04 -2.80 7.49
N GLY A 23 -17.80 -3.82 7.96
CA GLY A 23 -19.26 -3.89 7.76
C GLY A 23 -19.70 -4.18 6.33
N PHE A 24 -18.78 -4.40 5.38
CA PHE A 24 -19.10 -4.64 3.98
C PHE A 24 -19.81 -5.99 3.77
N LYS A 25 -19.44 -7.02 4.51
CA LYS A 25 -20.00 -8.37 4.46
C LYS A 25 -19.94 -9.02 5.84
N MET A 26 -20.60 -10.15 6.01
CA MET A 26 -20.72 -10.81 7.31
C MET A 26 -19.40 -11.09 8.00
N GLU A 27 -18.36 -11.47 7.25
CA GLU A 27 -17.02 -11.72 7.79
C GLU A 27 -16.33 -10.46 8.34
N LEU A 28 -16.85 -9.28 7.99
CA LEU A 28 -16.32 -7.97 8.39
C LEU A 28 -17.33 -7.18 9.22
N PHE A 29 -18.37 -7.84 9.72
CA PHE A 29 -19.45 -7.16 10.45
C PHE A 29 -18.93 -6.43 11.69
N ASP A 30 -18.00 -7.04 12.40
CA ASP A 30 -17.38 -6.54 13.63
C ASP A 30 -15.96 -5.98 13.40
N ALA A 31 -15.53 -5.81 12.15
CA ALA A 31 -14.25 -5.18 11.86
C ALA A 31 -14.25 -3.71 12.29
N ILE A 32 -13.12 -3.25 12.78
CA ILE A 32 -12.94 -1.89 13.30
C ILE A 32 -11.98 -1.08 12.43
N GLN A 33 -12.15 0.23 12.41
CA GLN A 33 -11.32 1.13 11.60
C GLN A 33 -9.86 1.17 12.06
N GLU A 34 -9.60 0.90 13.31
CA GLU A 34 -8.31 0.96 13.98
C GLU A 34 -7.50 -0.33 13.86
N ASN A 35 -7.97 -1.33 13.11
CA ASN A 35 -7.38 -2.66 13.02
C ASN A 35 -5.87 -2.64 12.69
N ILE A 36 -5.45 -1.84 11.72
CA ILE A 36 -4.05 -1.68 11.33
C ILE A 36 -3.22 -1.16 12.52
N ALA A 37 -3.70 -0.10 13.18
CA ALA A 37 -2.99 0.50 14.29
C ALA A 37 -2.85 -0.46 15.48
N PHE A 38 -3.88 -1.23 15.81
CA PHE A 38 -3.82 -2.21 16.89
C PHE A 38 -2.85 -3.36 16.61
N VAL A 39 -2.79 -3.83 15.37
CA VAL A 39 -1.84 -4.90 14.99
C VAL A 39 -0.41 -4.39 14.91
N ASP A 40 -0.25 -3.13 14.51
CA ASP A 40 1.07 -2.51 14.36
C ASP A 40 1.67 -2.02 15.70
N PHE A 41 0.84 -1.67 16.67
CA PHE A 41 1.24 -1.05 17.95
C PHE A 41 2.21 -1.89 18.79
N PRO A 42 2.08 -3.24 18.92
CA PRO A 42 3.06 -4.03 19.66
C PRO A 42 4.47 -3.90 19.06
N ALA A 43 5.50 -3.97 19.89
CA ALA A 43 6.91 -3.82 19.49
C ALA A 43 7.32 -4.73 18.31
N ASN A 44 6.66 -5.88 18.14
CA ASN A 44 6.85 -6.81 17.04
C ASN A 44 5.67 -6.80 16.05
N GLY A 45 4.85 -5.74 16.06
CA GLY A 45 3.74 -5.59 15.16
C GLY A 45 4.19 -5.62 13.70
N CYS A 46 3.39 -6.22 12.85
CA CYS A 46 3.62 -6.25 11.41
C CYS A 46 2.28 -6.17 10.69
N ALA A 47 1.80 -4.96 10.50
CA ALA A 47 0.58 -4.72 9.74
C ALA A 47 0.90 -4.54 8.25
N ILE A 48 0.00 -4.99 7.40
CA ILE A 48 0.03 -4.79 5.95
C ILE A 48 -1.33 -4.26 5.52
N VAL A 49 -1.32 -3.17 4.78
CA VAL A 49 -2.51 -2.66 4.11
C VAL A 49 -2.63 -3.35 2.76
N HIS A 50 -3.77 -3.97 2.48
CA HIS A 50 -4.02 -4.61 1.20
C HIS A 50 -5.41 -4.28 0.66
N SER A 51 -5.66 -4.65 -0.59
CA SER A 51 -6.94 -4.50 -1.26
C SER A 51 -7.23 -5.71 -2.14
N ASP A 52 -8.49 -6.16 -2.14
CA ASP A 52 -9.01 -7.17 -3.07
C ASP A 52 -9.62 -6.53 -4.33
N SER A 53 -9.59 -5.20 -4.42
CA SER A 53 -10.17 -4.44 -5.52
C SER A 53 -9.10 -4.00 -6.51
N ALA A 54 -9.34 -4.22 -7.79
CA ALA A 54 -8.45 -3.75 -8.86
C ALA A 54 -8.35 -2.22 -8.90
N GLU A 55 -9.42 -1.52 -8.53
CA GLU A 55 -9.44 -0.05 -8.40
C GLU A 55 -8.79 0.40 -7.08
N GLY A 56 -9.05 -0.32 -6.00
CA GLY A 56 -8.56 0.02 -4.66
C GLY A 56 -7.05 -0.13 -4.53
N ILE A 57 -6.45 -1.14 -5.15
CA ILE A 57 -5.00 -1.38 -5.07
C ILE A 57 -4.16 -0.21 -5.60
N GLN A 58 -4.70 0.57 -6.53
CA GLN A 58 -4.04 1.77 -7.06
C GLN A 58 -3.92 2.89 -6.02
N ARG A 59 -4.59 2.78 -4.88
CA ARG A 59 -4.72 3.82 -3.85
C ARG A 59 -4.28 3.35 -2.47
N LEU A 60 -3.42 2.33 -2.38
CA LEU A 60 -2.94 1.82 -1.09
C LEU A 60 -2.25 2.88 -0.23
N ASN A 61 -1.63 3.88 -0.85
CA ASN A 61 -1.09 5.04 -0.14
C ASN A 61 -2.17 5.84 0.59
N GLN A 62 -3.36 5.99 0.00
CA GLN A 62 -4.50 6.67 0.63
C GLN A 62 -5.15 5.79 1.70
N GLU A 63 -5.21 4.46 1.48
CA GLU A 63 -5.67 3.53 2.51
C GLU A 63 -4.75 3.57 3.74
N ALA A 64 -3.43 3.56 3.56
CA ALA A 64 -2.48 3.73 4.65
C ALA A 64 -2.66 5.08 5.37
N ALA A 65 -2.95 6.16 4.65
CA ALA A 65 -3.25 7.47 5.26
C ALA A 65 -4.52 7.42 6.14
N LYS A 66 -5.57 6.72 5.72
CA LYS A 66 -6.77 6.52 6.53
C LYS A 66 -6.46 5.72 7.79
N ALA A 67 -5.70 4.61 7.67
CA ALA A 67 -5.27 3.81 8.82
C ALA A 67 -4.49 4.65 9.85
N MET A 68 -3.58 5.52 9.40
CA MET A 68 -2.90 6.48 10.28
C MET A 68 -3.90 7.39 11.01
N ALA A 69 -4.89 7.93 10.31
CA ALA A 69 -5.88 8.83 10.89
C ALA A 69 -6.78 8.11 11.91
N TYR A 70 -7.15 6.86 11.63
CA TYR A 70 -7.91 6.02 12.56
C TYR A 70 -7.11 5.71 13.82
N GLY A 71 -5.86 5.29 13.67
CA GLY A 71 -4.95 5.04 14.80
C GLY A 71 -4.76 6.29 15.66
N ALA A 72 -4.52 7.45 15.06
CA ALA A 72 -4.34 8.71 15.77
C ALA A 72 -5.56 9.09 16.63
N ARG A 73 -6.79 8.87 16.14
CA ARG A 73 -8.03 9.10 16.90
C ARG A 73 -8.16 8.19 18.13
N SER A 74 -7.56 7.01 18.08
CA SER A 74 -7.54 6.04 19.18
C SER A 74 -6.32 6.18 20.10
N GLY A 75 -5.51 7.22 19.91
CA GLY A 75 -4.29 7.43 20.70
C GLY A 75 -3.08 6.60 20.24
N LEU A 76 -3.19 5.91 19.10
CA LEU A 76 -2.13 5.08 18.51
C LEU A 76 -1.55 5.80 17.28
N ALA A 77 -1.00 6.99 17.47
CA ALA A 77 -0.43 7.79 16.39
C ALA A 77 0.81 7.11 15.81
N THR A 78 0.84 7.01 14.48
CA THR A 78 1.96 6.45 13.71
C THR A 78 2.55 7.52 12.80
N SER A 79 3.88 7.57 12.70
CA SER A 79 4.54 8.51 11.78
C SER A 79 4.38 8.08 10.31
N PRO A 80 4.43 9.01 9.35
CA PRO A 80 4.42 8.68 7.93
C PRO A 80 5.55 7.73 7.52
N GLU A 81 6.74 7.87 8.10
CA GLU A 81 7.90 7.02 7.84
C GLU A 81 7.68 5.58 8.29
N HIS A 82 6.90 5.38 9.35
CA HIS A 82 6.51 4.04 9.79
C HIS A 82 5.35 3.50 8.95
N ALA A 83 4.33 4.31 8.71
CA ALA A 83 3.14 3.87 7.98
C ALA A 83 3.44 3.45 6.54
N ILE A 84 4.47 4.01 5.88
CA ILE A 84 4.87 3.58 4.55
C ILE A 84 5.31 2.11 4.52
N MET A 85 5.82 1.58 5.63
CA MET A 85 6.23 0.17 5.73
C MET A 85 5.04 -0.79 5.59
N TRP A 86 3.83 -0.36 5.92
CA TRP A 86 2.63 -1.18 5.76
C TRP A 86 2.32 -1.56 4.31
N ILE A 87 2.86 -0.78 3.35
CA ILE A 87 2.66 -0.99 1.91
C ILE A 87 3.98 -1.25 1.15
N THR A 88 5.11 -1.35 1.87
CA THR A 88 6.44 -1.58 1.28
C THR A 88 7.23 -2.68 2.00
N ALA A 89 7.89 -2.36 3.10
CA ALA A 89 8.79 -3.28 3.83
C ALA A 89 8.05 -4.47 4.45
N ASN A 90 6.87 -4.25 5.03
CA ASN A 90 6.11 -5.31 5.67
C ASN A 90 5.59 -6.36 4.67
N PRO A 91 5.00 -5.99 3.51
CA PRO A 91 4.70 -6.96 2.46
C PRO A 91 5.92 -7.74 1.98
N ALA A 92 7.05 -7.07 1.74
CA ALA A 92 8.28 -7.72 1.32
C ALA A 92 8.78 -8.73 2.36
N LYS A 93 8.67 -8.40 3.64
CA LYS A 93 9.01 -9.29 4.75
C LYS A 93 8.07 -10.50 4.81
N ALA A 94 6.78 -10.29 4.69
CA ALA A 94 5.78 -11.36 4.70
C ALA A 94 5.96 -12.36 3.54
N LEU A 95 6.34 -11.86 2.38
CA LEU A 95 6.62 -12.65 1.18
C LEU A 95 8.01 -13.30 1.20
N GLY A 96 8.87 -12.99 2.18
CA GLY A 96 10.23 -13.52 2.25
C GLY A 96 11.20 -12.94 1.23
N ILE A 97 10.89 -11.77 0.65
CA ILE A 97 11.70 -11.11 -0.39
C ILE A 97 12.33 -9.79 0.10
N ALA A 98 12.35 -9.54 1.41
CA ALA A 98 12.85 -8.29 1.99
C ALA A 98 14.34 -8.00 1.67
N GLN A 99 15.12 -9.02 1.36
CA GLN A 99 16.51 -8.86 0.90
C GLN A 99 16.62 -8.29 -0.52
N HIS A 100 15.55 -8.37 -1.30
CA HIS A 100 15.52 -7.93 -2.70
C HIS A 100 14.79 -6.62 -2.92
N THR A 101 13.73 -6.35 -2.16
CA THR A 101 12.86 -5.17 -2.34
C THR A 101 12.21 -4.73 -1.02
N GLY A 102 11.35 -3.72 -1.07
CA GLY A 102 10.57 -3.20 0.06
C GLY A 102 11.21 -2.04 0.81
N THR A 103 12.49 -1.78 0.61
CA THR A 103 13.21 -0.62 1.17
C THR A 103 14.18 -0.04 0.14
N LEU A 104 14.48 1.24 0.28
CA LEU A 104 15.46 1.94 -0.57
C LEU A 104 16.87 1.74 0.00
N GLU A 105 17.50 0.64 -0.37
CA GLU A 105 18.84 0.27 0.07
C GLU A 105 19.72 -0.11 -1.12
N ARG A 106 21.03 0.14 -0.98
CA ARG A 106 22.00 -0.24 -2.02
C ARG A 106 22.01 -1.76 -2.22
N GLY A 107 21.86 -2.18 -3.47
CA GLY A 107 21.87 -3.60 -3.85
C GLY A 107 20.50 -4.25 -3.92
N LYS A 108 19.44 -3.53 -3.58
CA LYS A 108 18.07 -3.96 -3.80
C LYS A 108 17.56 -3.55 -5.17
N MET A 109 16.46 -4.17 -5.58
CA MET A 109 15.72 -3.81 -6.80
C MET A 109 15.30 -2.34 -6.71
N ALA A 110 15.47 -1.63 -7.80
CA ALA A 110 15.06 -0.22 -7.87
C ALA A 110 13.58 -0.11 -8.29
N ASP A 111 12.71 -0.68 -7.44
CA ASP A 111 11.26 -0.53 -7.52
C ASP A 111 10.88 0.67 -6.68
N LEU A 112 10.58 1.80 -7.31
CA LEU A 112 10.33 3.03 -6.59
C LEU A 112 9.33 3.94 -7.30
N VAL A 113 8.68 4.78 -6.53
CA VAL A 113 7.75 5.79 -7.03
C VAL A 113 8.20 7.16 -6.58
N ILE A 114 8.32 8.10 -7.51
CA ILE A 114 8.56 9.50 -7.22
C ILE A 114 7.22 10.23 -7.18
N TRP A 115 6.95 10.87 -6.06
CA TRP A 115 5.71 11.60 -5.82
C TRP A 115 5.95 13.11 -5.84
N ASN A 116 4.99 13.88 -6.32
CA ASN A 116 5.08 15.35 -6.32
C ASN A 116 4.93 15.98 -4.91
N ARG A 117 4.49 15.19 -3.92
CA ARG A 117 4.33 15.58 -2.51
C ARG A 117 4.22 14.34 -1.63
N ASN A 118 3.93 14.54 -0.32
CA ASN A 118 3.72 13.45 0.61
C ASN A 118 2.72 12.42 0.03
N PRO A 119 3.10 11.14 -0.14
CA PRO A 119 2.28 10.11 -0.75
C PRO A 119 0.94 9.87 -0.03
N PHE A 120 0.85 10.19 1.25
CA PHE A 120 -0.38 10.06 2.04
C PHE A 120 -1.40 11.17 1.81
N SER A 121 -1.05 12.18 1.02
CA SER A 121 -2.00 13.21 0.61
C SER A 121 -2.91 12.69 -0.50
N VAL A 122 -4.22 12.96 -0.41
CA VAL A 122 -5.18 12.69 -1.50
C VAL A 122 -4.86 13.46 -2.79
N TYR A 123 -4.04 14.49 -2.69
CA TYR A 123 -3.57 15.28 -3.84
C TYR A 123 -2.21 14.81 -4.37
N ALA A 124 -1.63 13.76 -3.77
CA ALA A 124 -0.37 13.21 -4.25
C ALA A 124 -0.56 12.53 -5.61
N LEU A 125 0.39 12.80 -6.49
CA LEU A 125 0.44 12.21 -7.82
C LEU A 125 1.80 11.56 -8.01
N ALA A 126 1.80 10.32 -8.49
CA ALA A 126 3.03 9.69 -8.94
C ALA A 126 3.53 10.44 -10.18
N GLU A 127 4.76 10.94 -10.14
CA GLU A 127 5.41 11.59 -11.28
C GLU A 127 6.17 10.58 -12.12
N GLN A 128 6.89 9.67 -11.46
CA GLN A 128 7.62 8.60 -12.13
C GLN A 128 7.50 7.30 -11.33
N VAL A 129 7.47 6.18 -12.03
CA VAL A 129 7.52 4.82 -11.46
C VAL A 129 8.66 4.08 -12.14
N PHE A 130 9.49 3.45 -11.34
CA PHE A 130 10.57 2.58 -11.79
C PHE A 130 10.33 1.15 -11.32
N ILE A 131 10.59 0.21 -12.19
CA ILE A 131 10.58 -1.24 -11.91
C ILE A 131 11.92 -1.80 -12.37
N ASP A 132 12.66 -2.45 -11.47
CA ASP A 132 14.04 -2.90 -11.72
C ASP A 132 14.94 -1.79 -12.29
N GLY A 133 14.74 -0.54 -11.84
CA GLY A 133 15.47 0.63 -12.32
C GLY A 133 15.09 1.11 -13.72
N GLN A 134 14.15 0.47 -14.38
CA GLN A 134 13.63 0.91 -15.67
C GLN A 134 12.41 1.80 -15.49
N PRO A 135 12.30 2.92 -16.20
CA PRO A 135 11.13 3.77 -16.13
C PRO A 135 9.91 3.03 -16.70
N ALA A 136 8.95 2.69 -15.84
CA ALA A 136 7.69 2.07 -16.21
C ALA A 136 6.57 3.09 -16.46
N TYR A 137 6.67 4.26 -15.84
CA TYR A 137 5.74 5.36 -15.99
C TYR A 137 6.46 6.69 -15.82
N ASP A 138 6.17 7.65 -16.69
CA ASP A 138 6.59 9.03 -16.56
C ASP A 138 5.42 9.94 -16.94
N ARG A 139 4.94 10.71 -15.98
CA ARG A 139 3.80 11.59 -16.13
C ARG A 139 4.04 12.71 -17.16
N ALA A 140 5.28 13.19 -17.29
CA ALA A 140 5.64 14.24 -18.23
C ALA A 140 5.71 13.75 -19.68
N HIS A 141 5.90 12.42 -19.86
CA HIS A 141 6.12 11.80 -21.15
C HIS A 141 5.19 10.61 -21.37
N LEU A 142 3.90 10.82 -21.20
CA LEU A 142 2.90 9.77 -21.47
C LEU A 142 2.90 9.45 -22.98
N PRO A 143 3.19 8.21 -23.39
CA PRO A 143 3.30 7.83 -24.80
C PRO A 143 1.97 7.90 -25.56
N SER A 144 0.85 7.96 -24.86
CA SER A 144 -0.49 8.17 -25.39
C SER A 144 -1.42 8.62 -24.28
N GLN A 145 -2.55 9.24 -24.62
CA GLN A 145 -3.58 9.50 -23.60
C GLN A 145 -3.97 8.19 -22.90
N PRO A 146 -4.08 8.17 -21.54
CA PRO A 146 -4.52 6.99 -20.84
C PRO A 146 -5.88 6.57 -21.38
N ARG A 147 -5.97 5.34 -21.86
CA ARG A 147 -7.24 4.77 -22.31
C ARG A 147 -8.06 4.41 -21.08
N SER A 148 -9.26 4.93 -21.02
CA SER A 148 -10.25 4.39 -20.10
C SER A 148 -10.55 2.93 -20.43
N ASP A 149 -10.85 2.09 -19.43
CA ASP A 149 -11.28 0.71 -19.64
C ASP A 149 -12.50 0.61 -20.55
N PHE A 150 -13.33 1.65 -20.59
CA PHE A 150 -14.44 1.77 -21.57
C PHE A 150 -13.98 1.87 -23.02
N LEU A 151 -12.74 2.22 -23.27
CA LEU A 151 -12.16 2.36 -24.61
C LEU A 151 -11.36 1.12 -25.03
N LEU A 152 -11.13 0.17 -24.13
CA LEU A 152 -10.46 -1.09 -24.45
C LEU A 152 -11.30 -1.88 -25.45
N GLY A 153 -10.69 -2.25 -26.57
CA GLY A 153 -11.37 -2.98 -27.64
C GLY A 153 -12.25 -2.13 -28.56
N GLN A 154 -12.38 -0.82 -28.31
CA GLN A 154 -13.07 0.08 -29.21
C GLN A 154 -12.13 0.60 -30.31
N PRO A 155 -12.59 0.72 -31.58
CA PRO A 155 -11.80 1.33 -32.62
C PRO A 155 -11.57 2.82 -32.29
N ILE A 156 -10.32 3.28 -32.38
CA ILE A 156 -9.98 4.68 -32.17
C ILE A 156 -10.59 5.50 -33.29
N ARG A 157 -11.64 6.25 -32.99
CA ARG A 157 -12.21 7.19 -33.96
C ARG A 157 -11.17 8.28 -34.27
N GLY A 158 -10.71 8.33 -35.51
CA GLY A 158 -9.87 9.43 -36.02
C GLY A 158 -8.42 9.09 -36.35
N VAL A 159 -7.98 7.85 -36.25
CA VAL A 159 -6.72 7.41 -36.87
C VAL A 159 -7.07 6.64 -38.13
N THR A 160 -7.16 7.36 -39.22
CA THR A 160 -7.04 6.76 -40.56
C THR A 160 -5.58 6.37 -40.77
N PRO A 161 -5.28 5.16 -41.29
CA PRO A 161 -3.93 4.69 -41.55
C PRO A 161 -3.18 5.55 -42.58
#